data_e0834c5ce90814afdb7800fbd4666960
#
_entry.id   e0834c5ce90814afdb7800fbd4666960
#
_cell.length_a   1.000
_cell.length_b   1.000
_cell.length_c   1.000
_cell.angle_alpha   90.00
_cell.angle_beta   90.00
_cell.angle_gamma   90.00
#
_symmetry.space_group_name_H-M   'P 1'
#
loop_
_entity.id
_entity.type
_entity.pdbx_description
1 polymer ?
#
loop_
_entity_poly.entity_id
_entity_poly.type
_entity_poly.pdbx_seq_one_letter_code
_entity_poly.pdbx_strand_id
1 'polypeptide(L)'
;MKTFKLKNIFLGLGMLASVGCTDLSETTYDIVPQDGFYQTKENVLQAFVRPFGHGYWLCCRAMYWFGELSADHYMTVQREEHWYNGGEYFRYHYHTWTVDDWYVNAIWEDTYRGIIQCNASISDISKLNPAKFGFSQQEFDDFISQTRVLRAWMYMSIFDLVHNIPIVTDYPTTELPAQSEPKETFAFIEQELLELLPALQKKGKHSASCVFLSKL
;
A
#
# COMPACT_ATOMS: atom_id res chain seq x y z
N MET A 1 12.20 -72.71 3.08
CA MET A 1 11.53 -71.99 1.99
C MET A 1 10.20 -71.29 2.38
N LYS A 2 9.92 -71.06 3.67
CA LYS A 2 8.68 -70.41 4.12
C LYS A 2 8.86 -68.97 4.64
N THR A 3 10.10 -68.51 4.89
CA THR A 3 10.39 -67.19 5.45
C THR A 3 10.40 -66.08 4.41
N PHE A 4 10.53 -66.39 3.13
CA PHE A 4 10.59 -65.39 2.05
C PHE A 4 9.23 -64.81 1.72
N LYS A 5 8.14 -65.53 1.91
CA LYS A 5 6.75 -65.04 1.62
C LYS A 5 6.25 -64.05 2.65
N LEU A 6 6.63 -64.19 3.92
CA LEU A 6 6.16 -63.28 4.98
C LEU A 6 6.85 -61.90 4.87
N LYS A 7 8.12 -61.83 4.52
CA LYS A 7 8.82 -60.54 4.32
C LYS A 7 8.22 -59.69 3.18
N ASN A 8 7.78 -60.32 2.10
CA ASN A 8 7.19 -59.62 0.96
C ASN A 8 5.76 -59.16 1.26
N ILE A 9 5.02 -59.83 2.15
CA ILE A 9 3.70 -59.40 2.60
C ILE A 9 3.82 -58.17 3.52
N PHE A 10 4.80 -58.12 4.42
CA PHE A 10 5.06 -56.96 5.27
C PHE A 10 5.55 -55.73 4.47
N LEU A 11 6.36 -55.94 3.42
CA LEU A 11 6.79 -54.88 2.55
C LEU A 11 5.64 -54.30 1.71
N GLY A 12 4.72 -55.14 1.25
CA GLY A 12 3.52 -54.72 0.52
C GLY A 12 2.51 -53.98 1.40
N LEU A 13 2.33 -54.39 2.68
CA LEU A 13 1.47 -53.73 3.64
C LEU A 13 2.01 -52.36 4.09
N GLY A 14 3.35 -52.22 4.17
CA GLY A 14 4.02 -50.93 4.48
C GLY A 14 3.86 -49.87 3.39
N MET A 15 3.80 -50.28 2.11
CA MET A 15 3.54 -49.33 1.00
C MET A 15 2.08 -48.88 0.88
N LEU A 16 1.13 -49.66 1.36
CA LEU A 16 -0.30 -49.27 1.36
C LEU A 16 -0.66 -48.32 2.50
N ALA A 17 0.17 -48.25 3.55
CA ALA A 17 -0.07 -47.35 4.68
C ALA A 17 0.45 -45.93 4.42
N SER A 18 1.17 -45.68 3.31
CA SER A 18 1.67 -44.34 2.95
C SER A 18 0.74 -43.52 2.03
N VAL A 19 -0.45 -44.03 1.70
CA VAL A 19 -1.51 -43.25 1.07
C VAL A 19 -2.27 -42.55 2.18
N GLY A 20 -1.58 -41.68 2.93
CA GLY A 20 -2.21 -40.75 3.85
C GLY A 20 -3.06 -39.77 3.08
N CYS A 21 -4.24 -39.46 3.59
CA CYS A 21 -5.12 -38.43 3.06
C CYS A 21 -4.33 -37.14 2.83
N THR A 22 -4.05 -36.82 1.58
CA THR A 22 -3.50 -35.54 1.16
C THR A 22 -4.64 -34.58 0.82
N ASP A 23 -5.62 -34.44 1.72
CA ASP A 23 -6.51 -33.30 1.64
C ASP A 23 -5.77 -32.09 2.21
N LEU A 24 -5.15 -31.34 1.29
CA LEU A 24 -4.45 -30.10 1.56
C LEU A 24 -5.39 -28.89 1.45
N SER A 25 -6.71 -29.10 1.48
CA SER A 25 -7.69 -28.03 1.52
C SER A 25 -7.57 -27.29 2.86
N GLU A 26 -6.93 -26.14 2.83
CA GLU A 26 -6.77 -25.27 3.98
C GLU A 26 -7.99 -24.37 4.10
N THR A 27 -8.74 -24.49 5.18
CA THR A 27 -9.84 -23.58 5.49
C THR A 27 -9.21 -22.34 6.16
N THR A 28 -9.00 -21.29 5.39
CA THR A 28 -8.53 -19.99 5.90
C THR A 28 -9.67 -19.32 6.67
N TYR A 29 -9.53 -19.19 7.99
CA TYR A 29 -10.54 -18.53 8.85
C TYR A 29 -10.28 -17.03 9.00
N ASP A 30 -9.05 -16.57 8.81
CA ASP A 30 -8.61 -15.20 9.09
C ASP A 30 -8.35 -14.34 7.83
N ILE A 31 -8.42 -14.92 6.65
CA ILE A 31 -8.19 -14.21 5.38
C ILE A 31 -9.43 -14.33 4.51
N VAL A 32 -10.01 -13.21 4.14
CA VAL A 32 -11.06 -13.16 3.11
C VAL A 32 -10.36 -13.24 1.75
N PRO A 33 -10.56 -14.31 0.94
CA PRO A 33 -10.01 -14.39 -0.40
C PRO A 33 -10.48 -13.19 -1.23
N GLN A 34 -9.61 -12.66 -2.10
CA GLN A 34 -9.90 -11.50 -2.92
C GLN A 34 -11.17 -11.68 -3.76
N ASP A 35 -11.39 -12.87 -4.29
CA ASP A 35 -12.59 -13.24 -5.08
C ASP A 35 -13.90 -13.19 -4.27
N GLY A 36 -13.83 -13.27 -2.93
CA GLY A 36 -14.97 -13.21 -2.01
C GLY A 36 -15.12 -11.87 -1.28
N PHE A 37 -14.22 -10.91 -1.44
CA PHE A 37 -14.23 -9.69 -0.67
C PHE A 37 -15.38 -8.74 -1.06
N TYR A 38 -15.60 -8.51 -2.34
CA TYR A 38 -16.60 -7.55 -2.82
C TYR A 38 -18.01 -8.14 -2.84
N GLN A 39 -18.66 -8.20 -1.68
CA GLN A 39 -20.04 -8.72 -1.51
C GLN A 39 -21.05 -7.62 -1.19
N THR A 40 -20.64 -6.56 -0.50
CA THR A 40 -21.51 -5.50 -0.01
C THR A 40 -21.02 -4.11 -0.42
N LYS A 41 -21.88 -3.12 -0.26
CA LYS A 41 -21.54 -1.70 -0.43
C LYS A 41 -20.38 -1.28 0.47
N GLU A 42 -20.38 -1.75 1.70
CA GLU A 42 -19.37 -1.47 2.72
C GLU A 42 -17.99 -1.99 2.31
N ASN A 43 -17.93 -3.17 1.66
CA ASN A 43 -16.66 -3.71 1.17
C ASN A 43 -16.04 -2.81 0.09
N VAL A 44 -16.85 -2.25 -0.82
CA VAL A 44 -16.39 -1.30 -1.83
C VAL A 44 -15.85 -0.02 -1.17
N LEU A 45 -16.58 0.52 -0.19
CA LEU A 45 -16.15 1.71 0.56
C LEU A 45 -14.87 1.44 1.36
N GLN A 46 -14.71 0.26 1.96
CA GLN A 46 -13.48 -0.13 2.66
C GLN A 46 -12.29 -0.17 1.71
N ALA A 47 -12.44 -0.75 0.52
CA ALA A 47 -11.40 -0.78 -0.50
C ALA A 47 -11.00 0.63 -0.97
N PHE A 48 -11.99 1.51 -1.13
CA PHE A 48 -11.77 2.91 -1.50
C PHE A 48 -11.04 3.69 -0.39
N VAL A 49 -11.46 3.56 0.87
CA VAL A 49 -10.95 4.37 2.00
C VAL A 49 -9.57 3.88 2.49
N ARG A 50 -9.23 2.60 2.29
CA ARG A 50 -7.98 2.01 2.78
C ARG A 50 -6.71 2.78 2.40
N PRO A 51 -6.48 3.20 1.13
CA PRO A 51 -5.31 4.00 0.76
C PRO A 51 -5.22 5.34 1.51
N PHE A 52 -6.36 5.98 1.79
CA PHE A 52 -6.40 7.26 2.54
C PHE A 52 -5.96 7.10 3.99
N GLY A 53 -6.38 6.00 4.64
CA GLY A 53 -5.90 5.66 5.98
C GLY A 53 -4.38 5.48 6.03
N HIS A 54 -3.81 4.87 5.00
CA HIS A 54 -2.36 4.71 4.87
C HIS A 54 -1.66 6.05 4.58
N GLY A 55 -2.20 6.89 3.71
CA GLY A 55 -1.69 8.24 3.46
C GLY A 55 -1.67 9.12 4.72
N TYR A 56 -2.71 9.02 5.56
CA TYR A 56 -2.72 9.70 6.87
C TYR A 56 -1.58 9.22 7.77
N TRP A 57 -1.34 7.91 7.83
CA TRP A 57 -0.26 7.32 8.61
C TRP A 57 1.12 7.82 8.14
N LEU A 58 1.37 7.84 6.85
CA LEU A 58 2.60 8.34 6.24
C LEU A 58 2.86 9.80 6.62
N CYS A 59 1.84 10.67 6.47
CA CYS A 59 1.92 12.09 6.83
C CYS A 59 2.24 12.32 8.30
N CYS A 60 1.48 11.68 9.19
CA CYS A 60 1.51 11.96 10.62
C CYS A 60 2.68 11.31 11.35
N ARG A 61 3.42 10.42 10.71
CA ARG A 61 4.51 9.69 11.34
C ARG A 61 5.85 9.93 10.65
N ALA A 62 6.15 9.20 9.60
CA ALA A 62 7.50 9.20 9.04
C ALA A 62 7.88 10.55 8.43
N MET A 63 7.02 11.11 7.56
CA MET A 63 7.28 12.39 6.92
C MET A 63 7.28 13.55 7.90
N TYR A 64 6.35 13.55 8.87
CA TYR A 64 6.27 14.59 9.88
C TYR A 64 7.55 14.66 10.72
N TRP A 65 7.96 13.52 11.32
CA TRP A 65 9.15 13.50 12.16
C TRP A 65 10.43 13.83 11.40
N PHE A 66 10.60 13.26 10.20
CA PHE A 66 11.75 13.56 9.36
C PHE A 66 11.79 15.05 8.97
N GLY A 67 10.66 15.58 8.50
CA GLY A 67 10.55 16.97 8.06
C GLY A 67 10.80 17.97 9.19
N GLU A 68 10.16 17.78 10.33
CA GLU A 68 10.26 18.71 11.46
C GLU A 68 11.66 18.73 12.10
N LEU A 69 12.30 17.57 12.19
CA LEU A 69 13.65 17.46 12.74
C LEU A 69 14.71 18.04 11.79
N SER A 70 14.56 17.86 10.48
CA SER A 70 15.49 18.36 9.47
C SER A 70 15.26 19.85 9.13
N ALA A 71 14.07 20.37 9.42
CA ALA A 71 13.76 21.79 9.21
C ALA A 71 14.08 22.70 10.41
N ASP A 72 14.79 22.20 11.42
CA ASP A 72 15.14 22.94 12.65
C ASP A 72 13.93 23.46 13.46
N HIS A 73 12.72 22.94 13.22
CA HIS A 73 11.53 23.36 13.94
C HIS A 73 11.59 22.91 15.40
N TYR A 74 12.16 21.73 15.66
CA TYR A 74 12.48 21.25 17.00
C TYR A 74 13.58 20.20 16.95
N MET A 75 14.17 19.94 18.10
CA MET A 75 15.20 18.93 18.31
C MET A 75 14.77 17.97 19.39
N THR A 76 14.88 16.67 19.12
CA THR A 76 14.69 15.64 20.13
C THR A 76 15.96 15.45 20.92
N VAL A 77 16.01 16.01 22.13
CA VAL A 77 17.19 15.94 22.99
C VAL A 77 17.20 14.64 23.79
N GLN A 78 18.32 13.96 23.81
CA GLN A 78 18.52 12.80 24.69
C GLN A 78 18.35 13.21 26.16
N ARG A 79 17.61 12.40 26.92
CA ARG A 79 17.42 12.55 28.36
C ARG A 79 17.79 11.24 29.03
N GLU A 80 18.95 11.19 29.62
CA GLU A 80 19.52 9.99 30.23
C GLU A 80 19.58 8.83 29.21
N GLU A 81 18.87 7.74 29.43
CA GLU A 81 18.79 6.59 28.52
C GLU A 81 17.67 6.72 27.46
N HIS A 82 16.86 7.79 27.52
CA HIS A 82 15.70 7.97 26.66
C HIS A 82 16.01 8.91 25.49
N TRP A 83 15.34 8.68 24.36
CA TRP A 83 15.36 9.53 23.18
C TRP A 83 16.70 9.62 22.43
N TYR A 84 17.68 8.77 22.76
CA TYR A 84 18.91 8.69 21.98
C TYR A 84 18.66 8.03 20.61
N ASN A 85 17.91 6.95 20.59
CA ASN A 85 17.51 6.19 19.38
C ASN A 85 18.70 5.95 18.42
N GLY A 86 19.85 5.49 18.94
CA GLY A 86 21.05 5.30 18.14
C GLY A 86 21.62 6.57 17.48
N GLY A 87 21.24 7.75 18.00
CA GLY A 87 21.65 9.05 17.44
C GLY A 87 20.86 9.50 16.20
N GLU A 88 19.80 8.79 15.83
CA GLU A 88 19.01 9.04 14.61
C GLU A 88 18.43 10.46 14.59
N TYR A 89 17.85 10.93 15.69
CA TYR A 89 17.28 12.29 15.76
C TYR A 89 18.33 13.39 15.57
N PHE A 90 19.54 13.18 16.07
CA PHE A 90 20.66 14.10 15.84
C PHE A 90 21.07 14.09 14.37
N ARG A 91 21.12 12.92 13.72
CA ARG A 91 21.46 12.83 12.30
C ARG A 91 20.45 13.55 11.41
N TYR A 92 19.14 13.51 11.72
CA TYR A 92 18.15 14.31 11.00
C TYR A 92 18.38 15.81 11.20
N HIS A 93 18.56 16.24 12.42
CA HIS A 93 18.81 17.65 12.75
C HIS A 93 20.09 18.18 12.10
N TYR A 94 21.17 17.40 12.10
CA TYR A 94 22.43 17.81 11.49
C TYR A 94 22.58 17.46 10.00
N HIS A 95 21.54 16.98 9.36
CA HIS A 95 21.53 16.57 7.95
C HIS A 95 22.60 15.51 7.62
N THR A 96 22.84 14.60 8.51
CA THR A 96 23.83 13.52 8.37
C THR A 96 23.19 12.13 8.35
N TRP A 97 21.89 12.06 8.03
CA TRP A 97 21.17 10.80 7.91
C TRP A 97 21.73 9.90 6.82
N THR A 98 21.45 8.63 6.95
CA THR A 98 21.83 7.59 6.00
C THR A 98 20.60 6.82 5.54
N VAL A 99 20.78 5.96 4.54
CA VAL A 99 19.71 5.06 4.06
C VAL A 99 19.29 4.03 5.11
N ASP A 100 20.11 3.79 6.14
CA ASP A 100 19.82 2.85 7.22
C ASP A 100 18.98 3.48 8.36
N ASP A 101 18.77 4.80 8.33
CA ASP A 101 17.97 5.47 9.34
C ASP A 101 16.47 5.15 9.16
N TRP A 102 15.80 4.91 10.29
CA TRP A 102 14.47 4.33 10.30
C TRP A 102 13.43 5.15 9.54
N TYR A 103 13.40 6.49 9.75
CA TYR A 103 12.41 7.33 9.06
C TYR A 103 12.67 7.44 7.57
N VAL A 104 13.92 7.40 7.11
CA VAL A 104 14.27 7.39 5.69
C VAL A 104 13.73 6.13 5.02
N ASN A 105 13.98 4.96 5.62
CA ASN A 105 13.44 3.68 5.14
C ASN A 105 11.91 3.64 5.24
N ALA A 106 11.34 4.09 6.36
CA ALA A 106 9.89 4.09 6.56
C ALA A 106 9.16 4.96 5.54
N ILE A 107 9.71 6.13 5.18
CA ILE A 107 9.12 6.99 4.14
C ILE A 107 9.08 6.25 2.81
N TRP A 108 10.18 5.60 2.41
CA TRP A 108 10.25 4.84 1.18
C TRP A 108 9.23 3.69 1.16
N GLU A 109 9.31 2.80 2.15
CA GLU A 109 8.45 1.62 2.24
C GLU A 109 6.97 1.98 2.34
N ASP A 110 6.63 2.92 3.22
CA ASP A 110 5.23 3.29 3.45
C ASP A 110 4.64 4.04 2.25
N THR A 111 5.43 4.87 1.56
CA THR A 111 4.96 5.53 0.35
C THR A 111 4.64 4.51 -0.75
N TYR A 112 5.55 3.58 -1.04
CA TYR A 112 5.29 2.57 -2.07
C TYR A 112 4.20 1.58 -1.67
N ARG A 113 4.09 1.23 -0.40
CA ARG A 113 2.96 0.46 0.11
C ARG A 113 1.63 1.19 -0.12
N GLY A 114 1.59 2.49 0.08
CA GLY A 114 0.44 3.34 -0.22
C GLY A 114 0.13 3.43 -1.71
N ILE A 115 1.13 3.61 -2.57
CA ILE A 115 0.99 3.61 -4.03
C ILE A 115 0.40 2.27 -4.52
N ILE A 116 0.91 1.15 -4.03
CA ILE A 116 0.39 -0.19 -4.37
C ILE A 116 -1.08 -0.33 -3.92
N GLN A 117 -1.43 0.17 -2.74
CA GLN A 117 -2.83 0.16 -2.28
C GLN A 117 -3.73 1.04 -3.16
N CYS A 118 -3.26 2.19 -3.63
CA CYS A 118 -3.99 3.01 -4.60
C CYS A 118 -4.19 2.24 -5.92
N ASN A 119 -3.14 1.62 -6.46
CA ASN A 119 -3.22 0.85 -7.69
C ASN A 119 -4.19 -0.33 -7.56
N ALA A 120 -4.14 -1.06 -6.43
CA ALA A 120 -5.07 -2.14 -6.13
C ALA A 120 -6.52 -1.65 -6.08
N SER A 121 -6.79 -0.57 -5.34
CA SER A 121 -8.12 0.02 -5.22
C SER A 121 -8.67 0.48 -6.58
N ILE A 122 -7.86 1.16 -7.40
CA ILE A 122 -8.23 1.59 -8.75
C ILE A 122 -8.52 0.38 -9.65
N SER A 123 -7.63 -0.62 -9.65
CA SER A 123 -7.78 -1.84 -10.47
C SER A 123 -9.03 -2.63 -10.10
N ASP A 124 -9.30 -2.78 -8.81
CA ASP A 124 -10.44 -3.56 -8.34
C ASP A 124 -11.76 -2.82 -8.61
N ILE A 125 -11.87 -1.55 -8.20
CA ILE A 125 -13.11 -0.76 -8.39
C ILE A 125 -13.46 -0.64 -9.87
N SER A 126 -12.48 -0.46 -10.75
CA SER A 126 -12.71 -0.35 -12.20
C SER A 126 -13.28 -1.61 -12.85
N LYS A 127 -13.13 -2.78 -12.22
CA LYS A 127 -13.66 -4.07 -12.70
C LYS A 127 -15.06 -4.39 -12.18
N LEU A 128 -15.53 -3.67 -11.15
CA LEU A 128 -16.81 -3.93 -10.52
C LEU A 128 -17.96 -3.26 -11.29
N ASN A 129 -19.14 -3.84 -11.19
CA ASN A 129 -20.38 -3.20 -11.67
C ASN A 129 -20.98 -2.36 -10.53
N PRO A 130 -20.99 -1.00 -10.63
CA PRO A 130 -21.46 -0.14 -9.55
C PRO A 130 -22.91 -0.41 -9.13
N ALA A 131 -23.79 -0.70 -10.09
CA ALA A 131 -25.21 -0.95 -9.82
C ALA A 131 -25.44 -2.18 -8.91
N LYS A 132 -24.55 -3.19 -8.94
CA LYS A 132 -24.61 -4.36 -8.06
C LYS A 132 -24.50 -3.96 -6.58
N PHE A 133 -23.82 -2.86 -6.27
CA PHE A 133 -23.54 -2.39 -4.91
C PHE A 133 -24.36 -1.14 -4.55
N GLY A 134 -25.30 -0.71 -5.40
CA GLY A 134 -26.13 0.46 -5.17
C GLY A 134 -25.40 1.79 -5.36
N PHE A 135 -24.39 1.81 -6.20
CA PHE A 135 -23.69 3.02 -6.63
C PHE A 135 -24.06 3.39 -8.07
N SER A 136 -23.90 4.66 -8.40
CA SER A 136 -23.89 5.16 -9.78
C SER A 136 -22.49 5.00 -10.39
N GLN A 137 -22.40 5.05 -11.73
CA GLN A 137 -21.11 5.08 -12.42
C GLN A 137 -20.30 6.32 -12.02
N GLN A 138 -20.96 7.47 -11.88
CA GLN A 138 -20.30 8.71 -11.44
C GLN A 138 -19.64 8.60 -10.07
N GLU A 139 -20.26 7.90 -9.11
CA GLU A 139 -19.65 7.66 -7.80
C GLU A 139 -18.38 6.79 -7.91
N PHE A 140 -18.37 5.79 -8.78
CA PHE A 140 -17.16 4.98 -9.03
C PHE A 140 -16.07 5.79 -9.73
N ASP A 141 -16.42 6.61 -10.70
CA ASP A 141 -15.47 7.51 -11.38
C ASP A 141 -14.89 8.52 -10.39
N ASP A 142 -15.69 9.02 -9.45
CA ASP A 142 -15.24 9.90 -8.36
C ASP A 142 -14.29 9.16 -7.39
N PHE A 143 -14.57 7.90 -7.03
CA PHE A 143 -13.66 7.11 -6.18
C PHE A 143 -12.31 6.89 -6.86
N ILE A 144 -12.30 6.50 -8.12
CA ILE A 144 -11.08 6.30 -8.91
C ILE A 144 -10.30 7.61 -9.02
N SER A 145 -10.96 8.71 -9.33
CA SER A 145 -10.32 10.03 -9.48
C SER A 145 -9.67 10.49 -8.18
N GLN A 146 -10.36 10.34 -7.04
CA GLN A 146 -9.81 10.69 -5.73
C GLN A 146 -8.62 9.80 -5.34
N THR A 147 -8.69 8.50 -5.64
CA THR A 147 -7.58 7.58 -5.38
C THR A 147 -6.37 7.88 -6.26
N ARG A 148 -6.57 8.29 -7.52
CA ARG A 148 -5.49 8.77 -8.40
C ARG A 148 -4.84 10.05 -7.88
N VAL A 149 -5.61 11.01 -7.36
CA VAL A 149 -5.06 12.22 -6.71
C VAL A 149 -4.21 11.85 -5.51
N LEU A 150 -4.69 10.94 -4.65
CA LEU A 150 -3.91 10.45 -3.50
C LEU A 150 -2.60 9.80 -3.94
N ARG A 151 -2.64 8.98 -5.00
CA ARG A 151 -1.44 8.38 -5.59
C ARG A 151 -0.45 9.43 -6.11
N ALA A 152 -0.93 10.42 -6.84
CA ALA A 152 -0.10 11.53 -7.32
C ALA A 152 0.53 12.32 -6.17
N TRP A 153 -0.22 12.55 -5.09
CA TRP A 153 0.30 13.18 -3.87
C TRP A 153 1.41 12.32 -3.21
N MET A 154 1.24 11.00 -3.12
CA MET A 154 2.28 10.11 -2.61
C MET A 154 3.54 10.15 -3.48
N TYR A 155 3.39 10.16 -4.82
CA TYR A 155 4.51 10.34 -5.73
C TYR A 155 5.21 11.68 -5.56
N MET A 156 4.47 12.78 -5.41
CA MET A 156 5.04 14.09 -5.15
C MET A 156 5.85 14.09 -3.85
N SER A 157 5.32 13.47 -2.80
CA SER A 157 5.97 13.41 -1.49
C SER A 157 7.28 12.67 -1.51
N ILE A 158 7.35 11.50 -2.16
CA ILE A 158 8.61 10.74 -2.25
C ILE A 158 9.58 11.36 -3.28
N PHE A 159 9.07 11.97 -4.34
CA PHE A 159 9.87 12.67 -5.34
C PHE A 159 10.62 13.86 -4.76
N ASP A 160 9.99 14.62 -3.87
CA ASP A 160 10.61 15.75 -3.17
C ASP A 160 11.82 15.30 -2.32
N LEU A 161 11.76 14.10 -1.75
CA LEU A 161 12.81 13.57 -0.87
C LEU A 161 13.94 12.82 -1.61
N VAL A 162 13.61 12.06 -2.66
CA VAL A 162 14.52 11.08 -3.27
C VAL A 162 14.85 11.38 -4.73
N HIS A 163 14.01 12.10 -5.45
CA HIS A 163 14.13 12.48 -6.86
C HIS A 163 14.05 11.33 -7.87
N ASN A 164 14.99 10.40 -7.87
CA ASN A 164 15.02 9.26 -8.80
C ASN A 164 14.19 8.11 -8.26
N ILE A 165 12.92 8.02 -8.66
CA ILE A 165 11.97 7.05 -8.13
C ILE A 165 11.33 6.24 -9.26
N PRO A 166 11.00 4.96 -9.05
CA PRO A 166 10.24 4.17 -10.02
C PRO A 166 8.77 4.59 -10.06
N ILE A 167 8.22 4.67 -11.28
CA ILE A 167 6.79 4.90 -11.51
C ILE A 167 6.10 3.55 -11.70
N VAL A 168 5.12 3.23 -10.83
CA VAL A 168 4.34 1.99 -10.84
C VAL A 168 2.87 2.33 -10.84
N THR A 169 2.15 2.00 -11.91
CA THR A 169 0.71 2.25 -12.04
C THR A 169 -0.12 0.98 -12.12
N ASP A 170 0.52 -0.15 -12.41
CA ASP A 170 -0.14 -1.43 -12.62
C ASP A 170 -0.30 -2.24 -11.33
N TYR A 171 -1.37 -3.04 -11.27
CA TYR A 171 -1.61 -4.00 -10.20
C TYR A 171 -2.27 -5.29 -10.73
N PRO A 172 -1.75 -6.48 -10.38
CA PRO A 172 -0.49 -6.70 -9.66
C PRO A 172 0.74 -6.33 -10.48
N THR A 173 1.79 -5.85 -9.82
CA THR A 173 3.07 -5.55 -10.45
C THR A 173 3.89 -6.84 -10.54
N THR A 174 4.29 -7.25 -11.73
CA THR A 174 4.99 -8.52 -11.97
C THR A 174 6.50 -8.35 -12.14
N GLU A 175 6.96 -7.15 -12.45
CA GLU A 175 8.36 -6.84 -12.71
C GLU A 175 8.87 -5.76 -11.75
N LEU A 176 10.15 -5.81 -11.42
CA LEU A 176 10.80 -4.74 -10.66
C LEU A 176 10.98 -3.51 -11.59
N PRO A 177 10.34 -2.38 -11.28
CA PRO A 177 10.41 -1.21 -12.13
C PRO A 177 11.80 -0.57 -12.04
N ALA A 178 12.28 -0.03 -13.16
CA ALA A 178 13.47 0.81 -13.17
C ALA A 178 13.17 2.19 -12.55
N GLN A 179 14.21 2.85 -12.04
CA GLN A 179 14.10 4.24 -11.62
C GLN A 179 13.83 5.13 -12.84
N SER A 180 12.96 6.12 -12.66
CA SER A 180 12.67 7.15 -13.66
C SER A 180 13.54 8.38 -13.43
N GLU A 181 13.80 9.11 -14.51
CA GLU A 181 14.45 10.41 -14.42
C GLU A 181 13.52 11.42 -13.73
N PRO A 182 14.05 12.40 -12.98
CA PRO A 182 13.25 13.39 -12.26
C PRO A 182 12.25 14.14 -13.16
N LYS A 183 12.64 14.44 -14.39
CA LYS A 183 11.77 15.11 -15.36
C LYS A 183 10.56 14.25 -15.75
N GLU A 184 10.75 12.94 -15.88
CA GLU A 184 9.70 11.99 -16.22
C GLU A 184 8.71 11.84 -15.05
N THR A 185 9.26 11.75 -13.84
CA THR A 185 8.44 11.68 -12.62
C THR A 185 7.60 12.94 -12.43
N PHE A 186 8.19 14.12 -12.62
CA PHE A 186 7.44 15.37 -12.55
C PHE A 186 6.34 15.44 -13.59
N ALA A 187 6.65 15.09 -14.85
CA ALA A 187 5.68 15.09 -15.93
C ALA A 187 4.53 14.12 -15.66
N PHE A 188 4.80 12.94 -15.10
CA PHE A 188 3.78 11.97 -14.70
C PHE A 188 2.84 12.55 -13.64
N ILE A 189 3.39 13.16 -12.57
CA ILE A 189 2.60 13.76 -11.49
C ILE A 189 1.72 14.91 -12.04
N GLU A 190 2.31 15.79 -12.83
CA GLU A 190 1.60 16.91 -13.45
C GLU A 190 0.46 16.44 -14.35
N GLN A 191 0.71 15.48 -15.22
CA GLN A 191 -0.29 14.89 -16.11
C GLN A 191 -1.44 14.25 -15.33
N GLU A 192 -1.14 13.42 -14.33
CA GLU A 192 -2.18 12.81 -13.46
C GLU A 192 -3.10 13.88 -12.86
N LEU A 193 -2.53 14.94 -12.31
CA LEU A 193 -3.31 16.02 -11.69
C LEU A 193 -4.12 16.83 -12.70
N LEU A 194 -3.55 17.17 -13.86
CA LEU A 194 -4.24 17.93 -14.91
C LEU A 194 -5.42 17.16 -15.50
N GLU A 195 -5.27 15.86 -15.72
CA GLU A 195 -6.35 15.00 -16.20
C GLU A 195 -7.53 14.92 -15.21
N LEU A 196 -7.24 14.98 -13.91
CA LEU A 196 -8.24 14.80 -12.86
C LEU A 196 -8.96 16.10 -12.47
N LEU A 197 -8.37 17.26 -12.75
CA LEU A 197 -8.97 18.56 -12.39
C LEU A 197 -10.43 18.75 -12.81
N PRO A 198 -10.85 18.34 -14.04
CA PRO A 198 -12.24 18.48 -14.45
C PRO A 198 -13.23 17.56 -13.71
N ALA A 199 -12.75 16.39 -13.26
CA ALA A 199 -13.55 15.40 -12.57
C ALA A 199 -13.72 15.69 -11.07
N LEU A 200 -12.80 16.46 -10.47
CA LEU A 200 -12.84 16.77 -9.05
C LEU A 200 -13.97 17.74 -8.71
N GLN A 201 -14.73 17.40 -7.68
CA GLN A 201 -15.82 18.26 -7.22
C GLN A 201 -15.29 19.54 -6.58
N LYS A 202 -15.96 20.68 -6.83
CA LYS A 202 -15.63 21.95 -6.20
C LYS A 202 -15.92 21.89 -4.70
N LYS A 203 -15.06 22.51 -3.90
CA LYS A 203 -15.23 22.63 -2.44
C LYS A 203 -16.65 23.12 -2.09
N GLY A 204 -17.33 22.40 -1.21
CA GLY A 204 -18.69 22.71 -0.76
C GLY A 204 -19.82 21.95 -1.49
N LYS A 205 -19.51 21.13 -2.51
CA LYS A 205 -20.48 20.25 -3.19
C LYS A 205 -20.28 18.76 -2.82
N HIS A 206 -19.65 18.50 -1.69
CA HIS A 206 -19.33 17.13 -1.29
C HIS A 206 -20.55 16.41 -0.74
N SER A 207 -20.82 15.21 -1.26
CA SER A 207 -21.63 14.22 -0.55
C SER A 207 -20.87 13.77 0.71
N ALA A 208 -21.55 13.21 1.69
CA ALA A 208 -20.95 12.77 2.97
C ALA A 208 -19.75 11.81 2.82
N SER A 209 -19.58 11.19 1.66
CA SER A 209 -18.46 10.29 1.30
C SER A 209 -17.16 11.04 0.92
N CYS A 210 -17.18 12.34 0.70
CA CYS A 210 -16.03 13.12 0.17
C CYS A 210 -15.37 14.06 1.19
N VAL A 211 -15.60 13.88 2.48
CA VAL A 211 -15.14 14.81 3.54
C VAL A 211 -13.62 14.83 3.73
N PHE A 212 -12.91 13.80 3.27
CA PHE A 212 -11.48 13.65 3.58
C PHE A 212 -10.59 14.63 2.79
N LEU A 213 -10.83 14.81 1.49
CA LEU A 213 -10.01 15.69 0.62
C LEU A 213 -10.28 17.19 0.78
N SER A 214 -11.34 17.59 1.46
CA SER A 214 -11.63 19.02 1.70
C SER A 214 -10.78 19.65 2.80
N LYS A 215 -9.94 18.86 3.48
CA LYS A 215 -9.09 19.31 4.61
C LYS A 215 -7.59 19.22 4.32
N LEU A 216 -7.20 18.69 3.16
CA LEU A 216 -5.85 18.80 2.60
C LEU A 216 -5.79 20.02 1.64
#